data_8108882361ad1870e3f2056265232c03
#
_entry.id   8108882361ad1870e3f2056265232c03
#
_cell.length_a   1.000
_cell.length_b   1.000
_cell.length_c   1.000
_cell.angle_alpha   90.00
_cell.angle_beta   90.00
_cell.angle_gamma   90.00
#
_symmetry.space_group_name_H-M   'P 1'
#
loop_
_entity.id
_entity.type
_entity.pdbx_description
1 polymer ?
#
loop_
_entity_poly.entity_id
_entity_poly.type
_entity_poly.pdbx_seq_one_letter_code
_entity_poly.pdbx_strand_id
1 'polypeptide(L)'
;MHSLRKTMRRAICSILLVFVLVSAQAAIAVTPLASQASTRSDDCSAGFAARLAAAYREDANPAATDPEAPAPKRRGLDSSFSSPPFPSSEWQLGGMDYPIGAPNENSQYPLEKALACTGLGHWMTDNRVEMYGWINPSMNLSTSRDTNYPLAYATRPNRVEFDQFLFRIERVPDTVQTDNIDWGFHFDNLYGYDYHYTTMKGVFSNQLLNHPTAYPDLSGKAYGDDPMIWYGELYVPWVAQGMAITAGRYLSLPDIEAQFAPQNYLLTHSILYTLDAYTNVGVLTTTKLSDHWTVQFGLHGGDDSAPWDRTSRLSLQGCVRWVSASNNDMLYPCVESYNGKAQTYNNLQEFVLTWGHRFSERVHTLTEAYRLYVIDQPGLPPGRAPAYGVVNYFNVELNPANMISVRNEWVKDAQGQRTGFATRYTSDTIGLTHWVSQDLELRPELRYERSWDLNAYDGGRKNHQATALFDVILHY
;
A
#
# COMPACT_ATOMS: atom_id res chain seq x y z
N MET A 1 -23.61 0.77 -30.15
CA MET A 1 -22.43 1.59 -30.49
C MET A 1 -22.66 3.11 -30.37
N HIS A 2 -23.81 3.67 -30.78
CA HIS A 2 -24.05 5.14 -30.71
C HIS A 2 -24.25 5.66 -29.28
N SER A 3 -24.88 4.90 -28.38
CA SER A 3 -25.08 5.24 -26.96
C SER A 3 -23.79 5.24 -26.18
N LEU A 4 -22.90 4.25 -26.40
CA LEU A 4 -21.62 4.12 -25.72
C LEU A 4 -20.67 5.30 -26.03
N ARG A 5 -20.68 5.77 -27.30
CA ARG A 5 -19.87 6.95 -27.69
C ARG A 5 -20.35 8.24 -27.02
N LYS A 6 -21.68 8.38 -26.78
CA LYS A 6 -22.24 9.56 -26.07
C LYS A 6 -21.86 9.54 -24.58
N THR A 7 -21.90 8.37 -23.94
CA THR A 7 -21.56 8.22 -22.52
C THR A 7 -20.05 8.41 -22.30
N MET A 8 -19.20 7.80 -23.12
CA MET A 8 -17.75 8.03 -23.08
C MET A 8 -17.36 9.50 -23.34
N ARG A 9 -17.99 10.16 -24.33
CA ARG A 9 -17.72 11.60 -24.56
C ARG A 9 -18.15 12.48 -23.38
N ARG A 10 -19.25 12.16 -22.70
CA ARG A 10 -19.67 12.89 -21.49
C ARG A 10 -18.73 12.62 -20.31
N ALA A 11 -18.28 11.39 -20.11
CA ALA A 11 -17.30 11.05 -19.08
C ALA A 11 -15.96 11.73 -19.35
N ILE A 12 -15.44 11.67 -20.57
CA ILE A 12 -14.18 12.34 -20.96
C ILE A 12 -14.29 13.86 -20.83
N CYS A 13 -15.42 14.46 -21.24
CA CYS A 13 -15.65 15.90 -21.04
C CYS A 13 -15.76 16.28 -19.57
N SER A 14 -16.37 15.45 -18.72
CA SER A 14 -16.46 15.72 -17.28
C SER A 14 -15.11 15.58 -16.60
N ILE A 15 -14.27 14.62 -17.01
CA ILE A 15 -12.92 14.42 -16.50
C ILE A 15 -11.98 15.54 -16.98
N LEU A 16 -12.08 15.95 -18.26
CA LEU A 16 -11.38 17.13 -18.75
C LEU A 16 -11.82 18.41 -18.04
N LEU A 17 -13.08 18.52 -17.66
CA LEU A 17 -13.59 19.65 -16.89
C LEU A 17 -13.06 19.65 -15.45
N VAL A 18 -12.91 18.48 -14.82
CA VAL A 18 -12.27 18.33 -13.51
C VAL A 18 -10.78 18.65 -13.61
N PHE A 19 -10.08 18.19 -14.66
CA PHE A 19 -8.68 18.55 -14.89
C PHE A 19 -8.50 20.07 -15.13
N VAL A 20 -9.40 20.70 -15.87
CA VAL A 20 -9.40 22.16 -16.12
C VAL A 20 -9.80 22.93 -14.85
N LEU A 21 -10.71 22.41 -14.03
CA LEU A 21 -11.11 23.03 -12.78
C LEU A 21 -10.03 22.91 -11.70
N VAL A 22 -9.32 21.79 -11.61
CA VAL A 22 -8.18 21.63 -10.69
C VAL A 22 -7.01 22.55 -11.12
N SER A 23 -6.73 22.66 -12.43
CA SER A 23 -5.71 23.58 -12.92
C SER A 23 -6.12 25.07 -12.85
N ALA A 24 -7.43 25.38 -12.87
CA ALA A 24 -7.92 26.75 -12.75
C ALA A 24 -8.07 27.21 -11.29
N GLN A 25 -8.24 26.30 -10.33
CA GLN A 25 -8.33 26.65 -8.90
C GLN A 25 -6.96 26.89 -8.25
N ALA A 26 -5.87 26.44 -8.86
CA ALA A 26 -4.53 26.86 -8.46
C ALA A 26 -4.24 28.37 -8.67
N ALA A 27 -5.18 29.10 -9.28
CA ALA A 27 -5.11 30.53 -9.53
C ALA A 27 -6.14 31.36 -8.72
N ILE A 28 -6.88 30.76 -7.79
CA ILE A 28 -7.72 31.54 -6.87
C ILE A 28 -6.80 32.08 -5.77
N ALA A 29 -6.34 33.29 -5.96
CA ALA A 29 -5.72 34.08 -4.91
C ALA A 29 -6.66 34.11 -3.70
N VAL A 30 -6.31 33.39 -2.66
CA VAL A 30 -6.95 33.52 -1.34
C VAL A 30 -6.66 34.96 -0.88
N THR A 31 -7.68 35.81 -0.94
CA THR A 31 -7.62 37.14 -0.32
C THR A 31 -7.24 36.94 1.15
N PRO A 32 -6.19 37.59 1.65
CA PRO A 32 -5.81 37.40 3.05
C PRO A 32 -6.94 37.88 3.95
N LEU A 33 -7.60 36.97 4.63
CA LEU A 33 -8.37 37.32 5.82
C LEU A 33 -7.42 38.01 6.80
N ALA A 34 -7.85 39.16 7.25
CA ALA A 34 -7.09 40.07 8.13
C ALA A 34 -6.31 39.32 9.22
N SER A 35 -5.07 39.75 9.41
CA SER A 35 -4.06 39.30 10.35
C SER A 35 -4.64 39.01 11.76
N GLN A 36 -5.08 37.81 11.99
CA GLN A 36 -4.95 37.19 13.29
C GLN A 36 -3.54 36.65 13.39
N ALA A 37 -2.83 36.99 14.45
CA ALA A 37 -1.50 36.43 14.71
C ALA A 37 -1.56 34.92 14.48
N SER A 38 -0.81 34.42 13.49
CA SER A 38 -0.84 33.01 13.13
C SER A 38 -0.23 32.23 14.28
N THR A 39 -1.04 31.51 15.03
CA THR A 39 -0.56 30.55 16.02
C THR A 39 0.31 29.54 15.26
N ARG A 40 1.52 29.32 15.73
CA ARG A 40 2.39 28.24 15.22
C ARG A 40 2.03 26.94 15.91
N SER A 41 2.36 25.82 15.29
CA SER A 41 2.09 24.49 15.87
C SER A 41 2.87 24.26 17.16
N ASP A 42 4.03 24.89 17.32
CA ASP A 42 4.90 24.83 18.50
C ASP A 42 4.54 25.84 19.62
N ASP A 43 3.48 26.65 19.44
CA ASP A 43 2.98 27.56 20.49
C ASP A 43 2.23 26.79 21.57
N CYS A 44 2.93 26.39 22.60
CA CYS A 44 2.39 25.63 23.73
C CYS A 44 1.34 26.42 24.57
N SER A 45 1.19 27.73 24.37
CA SER A 45 0.12 28.51 25.01
C SER A 45 -1.23 28.29 24.32
N ALA A 46 -1.23 27.83 23.06
CA ALA A 46 -2.43 27.57 22.28
C ALA A 46 -3.09 26.22 22.66
N GLY A 47 -4.40 26.14 22.56
CA GLY A 47 -5.12 24.86 22.72
C GLY A 47 -4.86 23.85 21.60
N PHE A 48 -5.05 22.55 21.89
CA PHE A 48 -4.79 21.46 20.95
C PHE A 48 -5.38 21.69 19.54
N ALA A 49 -6.67 22.07 19.44
CA ALA A 49 -7.32 22.30 18.14
C ALA A 49 -6.67 23.46 17.35
N ALA A 50 -6.17 24.49 18.05
CA ALA A 50 -5.49 25.61 17.41
C ALA A 50 -4.11 25.18 16.88
N ARG A 51 -3.37 24.35 17.64
CA ARG A 51 -2.09 23.77 17.20
C ARG A 51 -2.27 22.82 16.02
N LEU A 52 -3.30 21.96 16.05
CA LEU A 52 -3.62 21.06 14.93
C LEU A 52 -3.92 21.84 13.64
N ALA A 53 -4.76 22.89 13.75
CA ALA A 53 -5.05 23.76 12.60
C ALA A 53 -3.83 24.59 12.14
N ALA A 54 -2.89 24.88 13.04
CA ALA A 54 -1.64 25.53 12.69
C ALA A 54 -0.71 24.57 11.93
N ALA A 55 -0.58 23.32 12.38
CA ALA A 55 0.22 22.29 11.74
C ALA A 55 -0.17 22.08 10.28
N TYR A 56 -1.46 21.90 9.98
CA TYR A 56 -1.93 21.81 8.58
C TYR A 56 -1.62 23.05 7.74
N ARG A 57 -1.62 24.25 8.34
CA ARG A 57 -1.25 25.49 7.61
C ARG A 57 0.24 25.60 7.35
N GLU A 58 1.06 25.15 8.27
CA GLU A 58 2.51 25.11 8.13
C GLU A 58 2.91 24.10 7.04
N ASP A 59 2.32 22.92 7.03
CA ASP A 59 2.57 21.88 6.04
C ASP A 59 2.07 22.25 4.62
N ALA A 60 0.98 23.04 4.54
CA ALA A 60 0.52 23.59 3.26
C ALA A 60 1.42 24.73 2.72
N ASN A 61 2.22 25.35 3.57
CA ASN A 61 3.17 26.42 3.19
C ASN A 61 4.51 26.18 3.89
N PRO A 62 5.23 25.11 3.54
CA PRO A 62 6.50 24.82 4.20
C PRO A 62 7.45 26.00 4.02
N ALA A 63 8.00 26.49 5.13
CA ALA A 63 9.12 27.42 5.08
C ALA A 63 10.23 26.74 4.26
N ALA A 64 10.95 27.52 3.45
CA ALA A 64 12.07 26.98 2.71
C ALA A 64 12.95 26.15 3.68
N THR A 65 13.09 24.87 3.40
CA THR A 65 13.93 23.96 4.19
C THR A 65 15.31 24.60 4.32
N ASP A 66 15.84 24.65 5.53
CA ASP A 66 17.17 25.19 5.77
C ASP A 66 18.19 24.41 4.92
N PRO A 67 18.82 24.99 3.91
CA PRO A 67 19.74 24.29 3.03
C PRO A 67 21.00 23.80 3.76
N GLU A 68 21.22 24.20 5.01
CA GLU A 68 22.34 23.77 5.85
C GLU A 68 21.99 22.62 6.82
N ALA A 69 20.74 22.13 6.83
CA ALA A 69 20.40 20.98 7.68
C ALA A 69 21.26 19.77 7.28
N PRO A 70 22.05 19.18 8.20
CA PRO A 70 22.85 18.02 7.86
C PRO A 70 21.95 16.86 7.43
N ALA A 71 22.33 16.19 6.33
CA ALA A 71 21.61 15.00 5.89
C ALA A 71 21.54 13.96 7.04
N PRO A 72 20.44 13.23 7.18
CA PRO A 72 20.33 12.16 8.18
C PRO A 72 21.50 11.17 8.07
N LYS A 73 22.01 10.71 9.18
CA LYS A 73 23.04 9.67 9.18
C LYS A 73 22.49 8.40 8.54
N ARG A 74 23.27 7.82 7.63
CA ARG A 74 22.93 6.62 6.92
C ARG A 74 24.12 5.67 6.88
N ARG A 75 23.86 4.36 6.92
CA ARG A 75 24.86 3.31 6.83
C ARG A 75 24.51 2.42 5.63
N GLY A 76 25.26 2.58 4.53
CA GLY A 76 25.04 1.89 3.27
C GLY A 76 24.89 2.83 2.08
N LEU A 77 24.18 2.40 1.04
CA LEU A 77 23.93 3.19 -0.14
C LEU A 77 22.93 4.33 0.16
N ASP A 78 23.02 5.39 -0.61
CA ASP A 78 22.05 6.48 -0.58
C ASP A 78 20.64 5.97 -0.96
N SER A 79 19.60 6.69 -0.53
CA SER A 79 18.22 6.38 -0.89
C SER A 79 18.04 6.29 -2.39
N SER A 80 17.23 5.33 -2.84
CA SER A 80 16.97 5.14 -4.27
C SER A 80 16.16 6.28 -4.86
N PHE A 81 15.25 6.87 -4.07
CA PHE A 81 14.30 7.89 -4.50
C PHE A 81 14.25 9.04 -3.51
N SER A 82 13.69 10.17 -3.96
CA SER A 82 13.25 11.26 -3.10
C SER A 82 11.78 11.09 -2.77
N SER A 83 11.41 11.11 -1.50
CA SER A 83 10.02 10.99 -1.07
C SER A 83 9.51 12.33 -0.49
N PRO A 84 8.31 12.80 -0.86
CA PRO A 84 7.62 12.58 -2.10
C PRO A 84 8.48 12.98 -3.30
N PRO A 85 8.22 12.57 -4.55
CA PRO A 85 6.94 12.12 -5.11
C PRO A 85 6.76 10.59 -5.14
N PHE A 86 7.64 9.79 -4.54
CA PHE A 86 7.53 8.33 -4.54
C PHE A 86 6.86 7.84 -3.26
N PRO A 87 6.15 6.68 -3.28
CA PRO A 87 5.57 6.09 -2.08
C PRO A 87 6.60 5.77 -0.98
N SER A 88 7.84 5.48 -1.37
CA SER A 88 8.96 5.20 -0.47
C SER A 88 10.26 5.75 -1.05
N SER A 89 11.18 6.18 -0.21
CA SER A 89 12.53 6.58 -0.63
C SER A 89 13.43 5.38 -0.97
N GLU A 90 12.98 4.16 -0.73
CA GLU A 90 13.77 2.94 -0.91
C GLU A 90 13.14 1.99 -1.93
N TRP A 91 13.99 1.12 -2.53
CA TRP A 91 13.48 -0.07 -3.18
C TRP A 91 12.74 -0.95 -2.18
N GLN A 92 11.67 -1.57 -2.64
CA GLN A 92 10.78 -2.38 -1.83
C GLN A 92 11.49 -3.45 -1.01
N LEU A 93 11.01 -3.66 0.21
CA LEU A 93 11.38 -4.72 1.11
C LEU A 93 10.15 -5.06 1.97
N GLY A 94 9.43 -6.11 1.58
CA GLY A 94 8.20 -6.48 2.25
C GLY A 94 8.36 -6.84 3.72
N GLY A 95 7.28 -6.71 4.49
CA GLY A 95 7.26 -7.02 5.92
C GLY A 95 8.02 -6.04 6.82
N MET A 96 8.60 -4.98 6.24
CA MET A 96 9.29 -3.90 6.95
C MET A 96 9.03 -2.56 6.28
N ASP A 97 8.76 -1.52 7.05
CA ASP A 97 8.54 -0.16 6.54
C ASP A 97 9.84 0.65 6.39
N TYR A 98 10.98 0.10 6.79
CA TYR A 98 12.28 0.78 6.75
C TYR A 98 13.43 -0.18 6.38
N PRO A 99 14.48 0.26 5.68
CA PRO A 99 15.67 -0.54 5.43
C PRO A 99 16.64 -0.47 6.61
N ILE A 100 17.31 -1.59 6.91
CA ILE A 100 18.35 -1.65 7.96
C ILE A 100 19.52 -0.72 7.59
N GLY A 101 19.85 0.19 8.50
CA GLY A 101 20.94 1.16 8.36
C GLY A 101 20.48 2.51 7.79
N ALA A 102 19.20 2.69 7.49
CA ALA A 102 18.62 4.00 7.21
C ALA A 102 18.11 4.67 8.50
N PRO A 103 18.18 5.99 8.59
CA PRO A 103 17.51 6.72 9.66
C PRO A 103 15.99 6.55 9.53
N ASN A 104 15.29 6.72 10.64
CA ASN A 104 13.84 6.89 10.59
C ASN A 104 13.54 8.27 9.97
N GLU A 105 12.90 8.27 8.81
CA GLU A 105 12.58 9.48 8.04
C GLU A 105 11.09 9.82 8.16
N ASN A 106 10.38 9.29 9.17
CA ASN A 106 8.96 9.56 9.30
C ASN A 106 8.70 11.07 9.43
N SER A 107 7.81 11.55 8.58
CA SER A 107 7.35 12.93 8.63
C SER A 107 6.55 13.13 9.90
N GLN A 108 6.79 14.23 10.62
CA GLN A 108 5.90 14.61 11.70
C GLN A 108 4.58 15.13 11.12
N TYR A 109 3.52 14.36 11.30
CA TYR A 109 2.19 14.72 10.84
C TYR A 109 1.45 15.66 11.82
N PRO A 110 0.36 16.29 11.39
CA PRO A 110 -0.32 17.33 12.18
C PRO A 110 -0.75 16.91 13.59
N LEU A 111 -1.12 15.62 13.78
CA LEU A 111 -1.47 15.10 15.11
C LEU A 111 -0.28 15.15 16.06
N GLU A 112 0.89 14.71 15.63
CA GLU A 112 2.12 14.69 16.44
C GLU A 112 2.56 16.10 16.80
N LYS A 113 2.57 17.02 15.83
CA LYS A 113 2.86 18.43 16.03
C LYS A 113 1.91 19.05 17.07
N ALA A 114 0.62 18.74 16.97
CA ALA A 114 -0.38 19.22 17.92
C ALA A 114 -0.22 18.62 19.33
N LEU A 115 0.28 17.40 19.44
CA LEU A 115 0.52 16.71 20.70
C LEU A 115 1.83 17.14 21.38
N ALA A 116 2.80 17.69 20.65
CA ALA A 116 4.16 17.96 21.12
C ALA A 116 4.21 18.72 22.46
N CYS A 117 3.29 19.65 22.70
CA CYS A 117 3.19 20.43 23.95
C CYS A 117 2.38 19.74 25.07
N THR A 118 2.03 18.48 24.92
CA THR A 118 1.25 17.73 25.93
C THR A 118 2.12 16.74 26.68
N GLY A 119 1.67 16.27 27.85
CA GLY A 119 2.36 15.19 28.55
C GLY A 119 2.50 13.91 27.70
N LEU A 120 1.52 13.63 26.82
CA LEU A 120 1.60 12.52 25.88
C LEU A 120 2.68 12.78 24.82
N GLY A 121 2.74 13.98 24.23
CA GLY A 121 3.76 14.33 23.24
C GLY A 121 5.18 14.26 23.82
N HIS A 122 5.41 14.73 25.03
CA HIS A 122 6.70 14.58 25.71
C HIS A 122 7.06 13.11 25.92
N TRP A 123 6.10 12.28 26.38
CA TRP A 123 6.32 10.86 26.55
C TRP A 123 6.65 10.17 25.21
N MET A 124 5.96 10.54 24.13
CA MET A 124 6.22 10.02 22.77
C MET A 124 7.66 10.34 22.34
N THR A 125 8.08 11.59 22.48
CA THR A 125 9.44 12.03 22.15
C THR A 125 10.50 11.31 22.98
N ASP A 126 10.32 11.20 24.29
CA ASP A 126 11.27 10.56 25.21
C ASP A 126 11.42 9.07 24.94
N ASN A 127 10.38 8.41 24.39
CA ASN A 127 10.39 6.97 24.10
C ASN A 127 10.51 6.67 22.60
N ARG A 128 10.66 7.65 21.72
CA ARG A 128 10.71 7.51 20.28
C ARG A 128 9.46 6.78 19.75
N VAL A 129 8.29 7.12 20.28
CA VAL A 129 6.99 6.60 19.84
C VAL A 129 6.35 7.63 18.93
N GLU A 130 5.85 7.18 17.80
CA GLU A 130 5.13 7.98 16.82
C GLU A 130 3.65 7.58 16.80
N MET A 131 2.76 8.54 16.55
CA MET A 131 1.32 8.34 16.52
C MET A 131 0.72 9.22 15.43
N TYR A 132 0.28 8.61 14.36
CA TYR A 132 -0.29 9.29 13.20
C TYR A 132 -1.24 8.38 12.42
N GLY A 133 -1.75 8.86 11.31
CA GLY A 133 -2.61 8.07 10.45
C GLY A 133 -3.08 8.86 9.24
N TRP A 134 -4.05 8.29 8.55
CA TRP A 134 -4.66 8.95 7.39
C TRP A 134 -6.13 8.59 7.25
N ILE A 135 -6.82 9.41 6.48
CA ILE A 135 -8.15 9.14 5.97
C ILE A 135 -8.09 9.10 4.44
N ASN A 136 -8.77 8.12 3.84
CA ASN A 136 -8.78 7.91 2.41
C ASN A 136 -10.21 7.66 1.90
N PRO A 137 -10.98 8.71 1.58
CA PRO A 137 -12.21 8.57 0.81
C PRO A 137 -11.91 8.47 -0.68
N SER A 138 -12.71 7.65 -1.39
CA SER A 138 -12.63 7.52 -2.84
C SER A 138 -13.98 7.63 -3.53
N MET A 139 -13.93 7.73 -4.85
CA MET A 139 -15.10 7.62 -5.74
C MET A 139 -14.72 6.92 -7.03
N ASN A 140 -15.67 6.16 -7.58
CA ASN A 140 -15.50 5.57 -8.90
C ASN A 140 -16.73 5.73 -9.79
N LEU A 141 -16.48 5.81 -11.10
CA LEU A 141 -17.46 5.73 -12.16
C LEU A 141 -17.09 4.55 -13.05
N SER A 142 -17.97 3.57 -13.16
CA SER A 142 -17.71 2.33 -13.85
C SER A 142 -18.74 2.05 -14.94
N THR A 143 -18.30 1.34 -15.96
CA THR A 143 -19.19 0.77 -16.97
C THR A 143 -19.91 -0.50 -16.46
N SER A 144 -19.43 -1.12 -15.39
CA SER A 144 -20.12 -2.21 -14.70
C SER A 144 -21.29 -1.66 -13.86
N ARG A 145 -22.25 -2.54 -13.54
CA ARG A 145 -23.46 -2.15 -12.79
C ARG A 145 -23.49 -2.78 -11.40
N ASP A 146 -23.12 -4.06 -11.30
CA ASP A 146 -23.28 -4.82 -10.06
C ASP A 146 -21.98 -5.01 -9.32
N THR A 147 -20.87 -5.22 -10.04
CA THR A 147 -19.55 -5.37 -9.43
C THR A 147 -18.44 -5.00 -10.41
N ASN A 148 -17.37 -4.41 -9.90
CA ASN A 148 -16.13 -4.17 -10.63
C ASN A 148 -15.13 -5.34 -10.49
N TYR A 149 -15.46 -6.37 -9.68
CA TYR A 149 -14.59 -7.52 -9.48
C TYR A 149 -14.15 -8.14 -10.83
N PRO A 150 -12.89 -8.53 -11.01
CA PRO A 150 -11.81 -8.71 -10.03
C PRO A 150 -10.97 -7.45 -9.70
N LEU A 151 -11.44 -6.26 -9.97
CA LEU A 151 -10.78 -5.03 -9.54
C LEU A 151 -10.78 -4.93 -8.01
N ALA A 152 -9.61 -4.93 -7.37
CA ALA A 152 -9.47 -4.69 -5.94
C ALA A 152 -9.55 -3.20 -5.59
N TYR A 153 -9.99 -2.89 -4.39
CA TYR A 153 -10.09 -1.56 -3.76
C TYR A 153 -11.11 -0.59 -4.39
N ALA A 154 -11.91 -1.03 -5.33
CA ALA A 154 -13.06 -0.30 -5.86
C ALA A 154 -14.10 -1.27 -6.43
N THR A 155 -14.38 -2.35 -5.71
CA THR A 155 -15.22 -3.46 -6.20
C THR A 155 -16.67 -3.07 -6.40
N ARG A 156 -17.20 -2.08 -5.67
CA ARG A 156 -18.58 -1.59 -5.83
C ARG A 156 -18.64 -0.45 -6.86
N PRO A 157 -19.34 -0.63 -7.98
CA PRO A 157 -19.36 0.37 -9.05
C PRO A 157 -20.20 1.60 -8.71
N ASN A 158 -19.78 2.76 -9.25
CA ASN A 158 -20.51 4.02 -9.26
C ASN A 158 -20.87 4.53 -7.86
N ARG A 159 -19.87 4.58 -6.97
CA ARG A 159 -20.04 4.97 -5.57
C ARG A 159 -18.95 5.93 -5.09
N VAL A 160 -19.28 6.59 -4.00
CA VAL A 160 -18.33 7.21 -3.09
C VAL A 160 -18.18 6.27 -1.90
N GLU A 161 -16.95 5.99 -1.52
CA GLU A 161 -16.62 5.08 -0.43
C GLU A 161 -15.65 5.74 0.54
N PHE A 162 -15.61 5.23 1.75
CA PHE A 162 -14.62 5.56 2.75
C PHE A 162 -13.72 4.34 2.90
N ASP A 163 -12.59 4.37 2.21
CA ASP A 163 -11.75 3.19 2.05
C ASP A 163 -10.94 2.92 3.31
N GLN A 164 -10.19 3.92 3.79
CA GLN A 164 -9.35 3.79 4.96
C GLN A 164 -9.50 4.96 5.93
N PHE A 165 -9.72 4.66 7.19
CA PHE A 165 -9.31 5.42 8.35
C PHE A 165 -8.27 4.57 9.07
N LEU A 166 -7.01 4.93 8.96
CA LEU A 166 -5.94 4.20 9.60
C LEU A 166 -5.38 4.98 10.77
N PHE A 167 -5.27 4.32 11.91
CA PHE A 167 -4.56 4.81 13.08
C PHE A 167 -3.32 3.96 13.30
N ARG A 168 -2.16 4.60 13.38
CA ARG A 168 -0.85 3.98 13.62
C ARG A 168 -0.25 4.46 14.91
N ILE A 169 0.36 3.54 15.64
CA ILE A 169 1.28 3.82 16.72
C ILE A 169 2.47 2.89 16.60
N GLU A 170 3.67 3.45 16.58
CA GLU A 170 4.88 2.68 16.37
C GLU A 170 6.10 3.23 17.11
N ARG A 171 7.07 2.38 17.27
CA ARG A 171 8.43 2.72 17.66
C ARG A 171 9.38 1.97 16.75
N VAL A 172 10.05 2.68 15.86
CA VAL A 172 11.03 2.09 14.95
C VAL A 172 12.37 1.92 15.67
N PRO A 173 13.03 0.73 15.58
CA PRO A 173 14.36 0.56 16.13
C PRO A 173 15.38 1.45 15.42
N ASP A 174 16.36 1.96 16.15
CA ASP A 174 17.52 2.63 15.55
C ASP A 174 18.45 1.61 14.92
N THR A 175 18.33 1.44 13.60
CA THR A 175 19.16 0.51 12.84
C THR A 175 20.41 1.13 12.25
N VAL A 176 20.62 2.43 12.42
CA VAL A 176 21.87 3.12 12.02
C VAL A 176 23.01 2.80 13.00
N GLN A 177 22.71 2.74 14.30
CA GLN A 177 23.67 2.38 15.33
C GLN A 177 24.10 0.90 15.19
N THR A 178 25.31 0.57 15.69
CA THR A 178 25.90 -0.78 15.61
C THR A 178 26.29 -1.38 16.95
N ASP A 179 25.99 -0.69 18.04
CA ASP A 179 26.58 -0.98 19.35
C ASP A 179 25.66 -1.77 20.28
N ASN A 180 24.33 -1.60 20.11
CA ASN A 180 23.34 -2.14 21.04
C ASN A 180 22.18 -2.80 20.34
N ILE A 181 21.59 -3.82 20.99
CA ILE A 181 20.25 -4.31 20.64
C ILE A 181 19.27 -3.17 20.88
N ASP A 182 18.41 -2.93 19.89
CA ASP A 182 17.26 -2.04 20.05
C ASP A 182 15.96 -2.80 19.75
N TRP A 183 14.84 -2.27 20.18
CA TRP A 183 13.54 -2.90 20.02
C TRP A 183 12.56 -1.94 19.39
N GLY A 184 11.53 -2.47 18.77
CA GLY A 184 10.44 -1.73 18.19
C GLY A 184 9.11 -2.43 18.39
N PHE A 185 8.07 -1.74 18.03
CA PHE A 185 6.73 -2.31 17.86
C PHE A 185 5.96 -1.49 16.82
N HIS A 186 4.95 -2.14 16.25
CA HIS A 186 4.05 -1.52 15.28
C HIS A 186 2.63 -1.98 15.56
N PHE A 187 1.68 -1.05 15.50
CA PHE A 187 0.26 -1.35 15.59
C PHE A 187 -0.52 -0.43 14.66
N ASP A 188 -1.26 -1.04 13.73
CA ASP A 188 -2.20 -0.36 12.83
C ASP A 188 -3.60 -0.89 13.04
N ASN A 189 -4.55 0.02 13.17
CA ASN A 189 -5.97 -0.30 13.11
C ASN A 189 -6.61 0.40 11.92
N LEU A 190 -7.19 -0.38 11.03
CA LEU A 190 -7.91 0.10 9.87
C LEU A 190 -9.41 0.01 10.11
N TYR A 191 -10.11 1.12 9.91
CA TYR A 191 -11.56 1.16 9.78
C TYR A 191 -11.91 1.67 8.39
N GLY A 192 -12.77 0.94 7.66
CA GLY A 192 -13.18 1.40 6.32
C GLY A 192 -13.70 0.26 5.45
N TYR A 193 -13.86 0.55 4.15
CA TYR A 193 -14.25 -0.48 3.19
C TYR A 193 -13.14 -1.50 2.97
N ASP A 194 -11.88 -1.08 3.01
CA ASP A 194 -10.72 -1.91 2.70
C ASP A 194 -10.44 -3.02 3.72
N TYR A 195 -11.15 -3.04 4.86
CA TYR A 195 -11.10 -4.20 5.76
C TYR A 195 -11.48 -5.52 5.06
N HIS A 196 -12.20 -5.45 3.93
CA HIS A 196 -12.54 -6.61 3.11
C HIS A 196 -11.30 -7.33 2.57
N TYR A 197 -10.23 -6.59 2.34
CA TYR A 197 -8.98 -7.10 1.77
C TYR A 197 -7.94 -7.47 2.82
N THR A 198 -8.03 -6.89 4.01
CA THR A 198 -7.01 -7.07 5.05
C THR A 198 -7.41 -8.10 6.12
N THR A 199 -8.73 -8.32 6.33
CA THR A 199 -9.24 -9.20 7.38
C THR A 199 -8.75 -10.62 7.23
N MET A 200 -7.99 -11.11 8.22
CA MET A 200 -7.50 -12.48 8.25
C MET A 200 -8.37 -13.42 9.10
N LYS A 201 -8.37 -14.70 8.80
CA LYS A 201 -9.11 -15.71 9.55
C LYS A 201 -8.52 -15.92 10.95
N GLY A 202 -9.38 -15.84 11.95
CA GLY A 202 -8.99 -15.93 13.36
C GLY A 202 -8.75 -14.60 14.05
N VAL A 203 -8.86 -13.46 13.30
CA VAL A 203 -8.81 -12.10 13.84
C VAL A 203 -9.96 -11.30 13.24
N PHE A 204 -11.00 -11.01 13.99
CA PHE A 204 -12.20 -10.25 13.60
C PHE A 204 -12.91 -10.71 12.30
N SER A 205 -12.56 -11.86 11.77
CA SER A 205 -13.03 -12.37 10.47
C SER A 205 -14.53 -12.65 10.39
N ASN A 206 -15.24 -12.73 11.51
CA ASN A 206 -16.69 -12.89 11.54
C ASN A 206 -17.45 -11.75 10.88
N GLN A 207 -16.86 -10.58 10.72
CA GLN A 207 -17.44 -9.44 10.01
C GLN A 207 -17.70 -9.76 8.53
N LEU A 208 -16.81 -10.54 7.89
CA LEU A 208 -16.95 -11.02 6.52
C LEU A 208 -17.68 -12.36 6.43
N LEU A 209 -17.23 -13.34 7.20
CA LEU A 209 -17.65 -14.73 7.08
C LEU A 209 -19.11 -14.98 7.47
N ASN A 210 -19.70 -14.12 8.30
CA ASN A 210 -21.10 -14.24 8.73
C ASN A 210 -22.10 -13.59 7.77
N HIS A 211 -21.64 -12.91 6.73
CA HIS A 211 -22.48 -12.21 5.76
C HIS A 211 -22.05 -12.52 4.31
N PRO A 212 -22.02 -13.82 3.92
CA PRO A 212 -21.55 -14.19 2.58
C PRO A 212 -22.49 -13.67 1.49
N THR A 213 -21.92 -13.24 0.38
CA THR A 213 -22.64 -12.91 -0.85
C THR A 213 -22.17 -13.78 -2.01
N ALA A 214 -22.77 -13.65 -3.18
CA ALA A 214 -22.32 -14.34 -4.40
C ALA A 214 -20.93 -13.86 -4.86
N TYR A 215 -20.51 -12.69 -4.38
CA TYR A 215 -19.19 -12.09 -4.63
C TYR A 215 -18.44 -11.99 -3.30
N PRO A 216 -17.37 -12.76 -3.08
CA PRO A 216 -16.65 -12.81 -1.79
C PRO A 216 -16.18 -11.42 -1.32
N ASP A 217 -15.69 -10.60 -2.24
CA ASP A 217 -15.26 -9.22 -2.02
C ASP A 217 -16.38 -8.24 -1.63
N LEU A 218 -17.66 -8.61 -1.80
CA LEU A 218 -18.83 -7.87 -1.34
C LEU A 218 -19.48 -8.50 -0.10
N SER A 219 -18.89 -9.55 0.45
CA SER A 219 -19.36 -10.20 1.66
C SER A 219 -19.16 -9.31 2.88
N GLY A 220 -20.01 -9.47 3.87
CA GLY A 220 -19.91 -8.75 5.13
C GLY A 220 -20.60 -7.40 5.16
N LYS A 221 -20.23 -6.59 6.14
CA LYS A 221 -20.69 -5.20 6.26
C LYS A 221 -19.89 -4.33 5.31
N ALA A 222 -20.49 -3.24 4.84
CA ALA A 222 -19.79 -2.29 3.97
C ALA A 222 -18.55 -1.68 4.64
N TYR A 223 -18.57 -1.48 5.94
CA TYR A 223 -17.46 -0.93 6.73
C TYR A 223 -17.23 -1.81 7.95
N GLY A 224 -15.96 -2.00 8.29
CA GLY A 224 -15.55 -2.81 9.44
C GLY A 224 -14.19 -2.41 9.97
N ASP A 225 -13.75 -3.08 11.01
CA ASP A 225 -12.48 -2.86 11.69
C ASP A 225 -11.55 -4.04 11.49
N ASP A 226 -10.28 -3.75 11.28
CA ASP A 226 -9.20 -4.73 11.31
C ASP A 226 -7.98 -4.18 12.03
N PRO A 227 -7.53 -4.79 13.15
CA PRO A 227 -6.19 -4.56 13.69
C PRO A 227 -5.18 -5.20 12.72
N MET A 228 -4.89 -4.49 11.63
CA MET A 228 -4.27 -5.00 10.43
C MET A 228 -2.82 -5.40 10.64
N ILE A 229 -2.07 -4.61 11.39
CA ILE A 229 -0.67 -4.86 11.73
C ILE A 229 -0.50 -4.78 13.24
N TRP A 230 0.22 -5.73 13.79
CA TRP A 230 0.68 -5.70 15.19
C TRP A 230 1.85 -6.67 15.36
N TYR A 231 3.00 -6.13 15.62
CA TYR A 231 4.20 -6.92 15.89
C TYR A 231 5.12 -6.24 16.89
N GLY A 232 5.93 -7.05 17.55
CA GLY A 232 7.15 -6.61 18.23
C GLY A 232 8.34 -6.90 17.36
N GLU A 233 9.37 -6.07 17.48
CA GLU A 233 10.58 -6.17 16.71
C GLU A 233 11.83 -6.03 17.56
N LEU A 234 12.88 -6.77 17.20
CA LEU A 234 14.19 -6.72 17.83
C LEU A 234 15.26 -6.51 16.77
N TYR A 235 16.03 -5.45 16.88
CA TYR A 235 17.20 -5.20 16.06
C TYR A 235 18.47 -5.70 16.72
N VAL A 236 19.24 -6.53 16.00
CA VAL A 236 20.51 -7.12 16.44
C VAL A 236 21.62 -6.66 15.50
N PRO A 237 22.48 -5.71 15.91
CA PRO A 237 23.46 -5.09 15.00
C PRO A 237 24.62 -6.00 14.58
N TRP A 238 24.93 -7.06 15.36
CA TRP A 238 26.12 -7.90 15.15
C TRP A 238 25.95 -9.03 14.15
N VAL A 239 24.75 -9.28 13.68
CA VAL A 239 24.50 -10.30 12.67
C VAL A 239 24.68 -9.68 11.29
N ALA A 240 25.77 -10.00 10.61
CA ALA A 240 26.21 -9.38 9.35
C ALA A 240 26.28 -7.84 9.47
N GLN A 241 25.50 -7.09 8.69
CA GLN A 241 25.37 -5.63 8.80
C GLN A 241 24.10 -5.19 9.55
N GLY A 242 23.50 -6.08 10.31
CA GLY A 242 22.31 -5.90 11.11
C GLY A 242 21.19 -6.87 10.73
N MET A 243 20.45 -7.33 11.73
CA MET A 243 19.31 -8.21 11.59
C MET A 243 18.12 -7.68 12.41
N ALA A 244 16.96 -7.59 11.80
CA ALA A 244 15.69 -7.39 12.47
C ALA A 244 14.94 -8.72 12.61
N ILE A 245 14.32 -8.94 13.76
CA ILE A 245 13.46 -10.09 14.06
C ILE A 245 12.09 -9.55 14.41
N THR A 246 11.11 -9.76 13.52
CA THR A 246 9.74 -9.33 13.67
C THR A 246 8.87 -10.50 14.11
N ALA A 247 8.02 -10.31 15.11
CA ALA A 247 7.12 -11.34 15.63
C ALA A 247 5.72 -10.76 15.85
N GLY A 248 4.73 -11.27 15.13
CA GLY A 248 3.35 -10.79 15.17
C GLY A 248 2.67 -10.89 13.82
N ARG A 249 1.74 -9.97 13.52
CA ARG A 249 1.07 -9.81 12.23
C ARG A 249 1.75 -8.69 11.44
N TYR A 250 2.24 -9.03 10.27
CA TYR A 250 2.93 -8.13 9.33
C TYR A 250 2.43 -8.36 7.90
N LEU A 251 2.71 -7.43 6.99
CA LEU A 251 2.37 -7.56 5.58
C LEU A 251 3.14 -8.70 4.91
N SER A 252 2.57 -9.32 3.87
CA SER A 252 3.26 -10.25 2.98
C SER A 252 4.57 -9.65 2.45
N LEU A 253 5.50 -10.52 2.05
CA LEU A 253 6.84 -10.05 1.64
C LEU A 253 6.93 -9.56 0.19
N PRO A 254 6.33 -10.25 -0.81
CA PRO A 254 6.38 -9.76 -2.18
C PRO A 254 5.50 -8.52 -2.36
N ASP A 255 5.41 -8.02 -3.55
CA ASP A 255 4.57 -6.96 -4.10
C ASP A 255 5.24 -5.59 -4.28
N ILE A 256 4.89 -5.00 -5.41
CA ILE A 256 5.14 -3.59 -5.71
C ILE A 256 3.95 -2.70 -5.29
N GLU A 257 2.93 -3.29 -4.73
CA GLU A 257 1.72 -2.65 -4.22
C GLU A 257 1.57 -2.98 -2.72
N ALA A 258 0.87 -2.15 -2.00
CA ALA A 258 0.65 -2.31 -0.56
C ALA A 258 -0.82 -2.09 -0.20
N GLN A 259 -1.26 -2.62 0.95
CA GLN A 259 -2.60 -2.39 1.48
C GLN A 259 -2.82 -0.94 1.91
N PHE A 260 -1.75 -0.24 2.24
CA PHE A 260 -1.81 1.15 2.70
C PHE A 260 -1.91 2.12 1.53
N ALA A 261 -2.96 2.92 1.49
CA ALA A 261 -3.21 3.86 0.42
C ALA A 261 -1.99 4.77 0.09
N PRO A 262 -1.27 5.36 1.07
CA PRO A 262 -0.13 6.22 0.79
C PRO A 262 1.08 5.49 0.18
N GLN A 263 1.16 4.16 0.29
CA GLN A 263 2.29 3.38 -0.20
C GLN A 263 2.12 2.91 -1.65
N ASN A 264 1.11 3.42 -2.36
CA ASN A 264 0.80 3.03 -3.73
C ASN A 264 0.88 4.21 -4.70
N TYR A 265 1.32 3.92 -5.93
CA TYR A 265 1.34 4.89 -7.03
C TYR A 265 -0.07 5.21 -7.58
N LEU A 266 -1.02 4.31 -7.41
CA LEU A 266 -2.37 4.38 -7.94
C LEU A 266 -3.38 4.04 -6.84
N LEU A 267 -4.63 4.46 -7.01
CA LEU A 267 -5.71 4.09 -6.10
C LEU A 267 -6.02 2.60 -6.19
N THR A 268 -6.19 2.08 -7.41
CA THR A 268 -6.53 0.67 -7.61
C THR A 268 -5.27 -0.19 -7.71
N HIS A 269 -5.43 -1.44 -7.29
CA HIS A 269 -4.38 -2.43 -7.35
C HIS A 269 -4.49 -3.29 -8.62
N SER A 270 -3.42 -4.00 -8.94
CA SER A 270 -3.40 -4.99 -10.02
C SER A 270 -4.34 -6.15 -9.72
N ILE A 271 -4.68 -6.92 -10.75
CA ILE A 271 -5.37 -8.19 -10.58
C ILE A 271 -4.46 -9.19 -9.86
N LEU A 272 -3.14 -9.13 -10.10
CA LEU A 272 -2.17 -9.97 -9.39
C LEU A 272 -2.23 -9.74 -7.89
N TYR A 273 -2.20 -8.50 -7.44
CA TYR A 273 -2.35 -8.15 -6.03
C TYR A 273 -3.67 -8.63 -5.42
N THR A 274 -4.76 -8.64 -6.20
CA THR A 274 -6.06 -9.21 -5.78
C THR A 274 -5.99 -10.73 -5.56
N LEU A 275 -5.06 -11.41 -6.24
CA LEU A 275 -4.91 -12.87 -6.17
C LEU A 275 -4.00 -13.32 -5.02
N ASP A 276 -3.23 -12.43 -4.48
CA ASP A 276 -2.15 -12.61 -3.54
C ASP A 276 -2.60 -12.75 -2.07
N ALA A 277 -1.64 -13.01 -1.17
CA ALA A 277 -1.76 -12.96 0.28
C ALA A 277 -1.53 -11.53 0.78
N TYR A 278 -2.27 -11.12 1.83
CA TYR A 278 -2.15 -9.76 2.33
C TYR A 278 -1.35 -9.67 3.63
N THR A 279 -1.60 -10.56 4.59
CA THR A 279 -0.94 -10.49 5.90
C THR A 279 -0.60 -11.87 6.44
N ASN A 280 0.49 -11.94 7.21
CA ASN A 280 0.97 -13.14 7.86
C ASN A 280 1.11 -12.96 9.37
N VAL A 281 0.84 -14.00 10.14
CA VAL A 281 1.14 -14.02 11.58
C VAL A 281 2.20 -15.07 11.84
N GLY A 282 3.36 -14.61 12.30
CA GLY A 282 4.51 -15.48 12.48
C GLY A 282 5.74 -14.77 13.01
N VAL A 283 6.89 -15.30 12.63
CA VAL A 283 8.19 -14.72 12.91
C VAL A 283 8.95 -14.56 11.60
N LEU A 284 9.48 -13.37 11.37
CA LEU A 284 10.26 -12.99 10.20
C LEU A 284 11.63 -12.49 10.65
N THR A 285 12.68 -12.88 9.95
CA THR A 285 14.00 -12.27 10.07
C THR A 285 14.37 -11.56 8.79
N THR A 286 14.84 -10.33 8.92
CA THR A 286 15.39 -9.54 7.81
C THR A 286 16.85 -9.24 8.15
N THR A 287 17.79 -9.69 7.32
CA THR A 287 19.23 -9.56 7.56
C THR A 287 19.88 -8.82 6.40
N LYS A 288 20.49 -7.67 6.69
CA LYS A 288 21.36 -6.96 5.74
C LYS A 288 22.73 -7.65 5.73
N LEU A 289 23.02 -8.38 4.65
CA LEU A 289 24.30 -9.06 4.47
C LEU A 289 25.42 -8.11 4.03
N SER A 290 25.06 -7.13 3.19
CA SER A 290 25.95 -6.10 2.67
C SER A 290 25.13 -4.91 2.18
N ASP A 291 25.75 -3.87 1.63
CA ASP A 291 25.05 -2.75 1.02
C ASP A 291 24.20 -3.17 -0.21
N HIS A 292 24.51 -4.33 -0.80
CA HIS A 292 23.84 -4.84 -1.98
C HIS A 292 22.86 -5.98 -1.72
N TRP A 293 22.99 -6.68 -0.62
CA TRP A 293 22.25 -7.91 -0.36
C TRP A 293 21.51 -7.87 0.97
N THR A 294 20.20 -8.11 0.91
CA THR A 294 19.35 -8.36 2.08
C THR A 294 18.64 -9.70 1.88
N VAL A 295 18.57 -10.50 2.93
CA VAL A 295 17.82 -11.77 2.93
C VAL A 295 16.76 -11.75 4.00
N GLN A 296 15.61 -12.36 3.67
CA GLN A 296 14.49 -12.52 4.58
C GLN A 296 14.11 -14.00 4.67
N PHE A 297 13.78 -14.42 5.88
CA PHE A 297 13.28 -15.77 6.13
C PHE A 297 12.25 -15.74 7.26
N GLY A 298 11.12 -16.38 7.06
CA GLY A 298 10.04 -16.40 8.05
C GLY A 298 9.26 -17.71 8.08
N LEU A 299 8.55 -17.87 9.19
CA LEU A 299 7.61 -18.95 9.49
C LEU A 299 6.31 -18.34 9.97
N HIS A 300 5.18 -18.74 9.38
CA HIS A 300 3.86 -18.20 9.71
C HIS A 300 2.74 -19.25 9.61
N GLY A 301 1.54 -18.87 9.98
CA GLY A 301 0.37 -19.77 10.02
C GLY A 301 -0.30 -20.06 8.67
N GLY A 302 0.24 -19.56 7.56
CA GLY A 302 -0.39 -19.55 6.23
C GLY A 302 -1.01 -18.19 5.93
N ASP A 303 -1.34 -17.95 4.66
CA ASP A 303 -1.89 -16.70 4.18
C ASP A 303 -3.17 -16.31 4.90
N ASP A 304 -3.26 -15.08 5.33
CA ASP A 304 -4.43 -14.48 5.97
C ASP A 304 -5.06 -15.40 7.03
N SER A 305 -4.22 -16.17 7.75
CA SER A 305 -4.64 -17.13 8.76
C SER A 305 -3.83 -16.99 10.04
N ALA A 306 -4.51 -16.72 11.14
CA ALA A 306 -3.88 -16.71 12.45
C ALA A 306 -3.43 -18.12 12.87
N PRO A 307 -2.24 -18.31 13.49
CA PRO A 307 -1.72 -19.63 13.86
C PRO A 307 -2.63 -20.44 14.81
N TRP A 308 -3.50 -19.78 15.55
CA TRP A 308 -4.49 -20.39 16.44
C TRP A 308 -5.80 -20.79 15.74
N ASP A 309 -5.98 -20.43 14.45
CA ASP A 309 -7.12 -20.93 13.68
C ASP A 309 -6.87 -22.39 13.26
N ARG A 310 -7.95 -23.19 13.29
CA ARG A 310 -7.87 -24.63 12.95
C ARG A 310 -7.49 -24.90 11.50
N THR A 311 -7.67 -23.95 10.60
CA THR A 311 -7.29 -24.05 9.18
C THR A 311 -5.85 -23.66 8.91
N SER A 312 -5.19 -23.04 9.89
CA SER A 312 -3.78 -22.65 9.81
C SER A 312 -2.85 -23.83 9.53
N ARG A 313 -1.83 -23.58 8.75
CA ARG A 313 -0.73 -24.53 8.47
C ARG A 313 0.59 -23.78 8.51
N LEU A 314 1.56 -24.36 9.21
CA LEU A 314 2.91 -23.81 9.21
C LEU A 314 3.43 -23.70 7.78
N SER A 315 3.77 -22.51 7.38
CA SER A 315 4.24 -22.13 6.06
C SER A 315 5.58 -21.40 6.13
N LEU A 316 6.37 -21.54 5.07
CA LEU A 316 7.66 -20.87 4.90
C LEU A 316 7.48 -19.65 4.01
N GLN A 317 8.23 -18.61 4.31
CA GLN A 317 8.42 -17.48 3.41
C GLN A 317 9.89 -17.08 3.37
N GLY A 318 10.32 -16.48 2.27
CA GLY A 318 11.68 -15.99 2.18
C GLY A 318 11.93 -15.23 0.90
N CYS A 319 12.75 -14.19 1.00
CA CYS A 319 13.14 -13.33 -0.11
C CYS A 319 14.65 -13.06 -0.09
N VAL A 320 15.17 -12.73 -1.26
CA VAL A 320 16.53 -12.21 -1.41
C VAL A 320 16.45 -10.93 -2.21
N ARG A 321 16.81 -9.79 -1.62
CA ARG A 321 16.91 -8.52 -2.34
C ARG A 321 18.34 -8.23 -2.72
N TRP A 322 18.56 -7.97 -3.99
CA TRP A 322 19.80 -7.43 -4.52
C TRP A 322 19.58 -6.03 -5.09
N VAL A 323 20.51 -5.12 -4.83
CA VAL A 323 20.56 -3.79 -5.43
C VAL A 323 21.92 -3.55 -6.07
N SER A 324 21.97 -2.84 -7.20
CA SER A 324 23.21 -2.51 -7.91
C SER A 324 24.06 -1.50 -7.13
N ALA A 325 25.35 -1.36 -7.49
CA ALA A 325 26.25 -0.41 -6.85
C ALA A 325 25.83 1.06 -7.07
N SER A 326 25.15 1.35 -8.17
CA SER A 326 24.55 2.66 -8.44
C SER A 326 23.19 2.87 -7.78
N ASN A 327 22.66 1.86 -7.12
CA ASN A 327 21.30 1.78 -6.60
C ASN A 327 20.21 2.09 -7.66
N ASN A 328 20.52 1.84 -8.94
CA ASN A 328 19.58 2.03 -10.04
C ASN A 328 18.79 0.77 -10.39
N ASP A 329 19.24 -0.40 -9.94
CA ASP A 329 18.60 -1.68 -10.22
C ASP A 329 18.32 -2.44 -8.94
N MET A 330 17.18 -3.11 -8.89
CA MET A 330 16.77 -4.00 -7.81
C MET A 330 16.24 -5.31 -8.41
N LEU A 331 16.61 -6.43 -7.79
CA LEU A 331 15.98 -7.74 -7.99
C LEU A 331 15.52 -8.28 -6.64
N TYR A 332 14.29 -8.77 -6.57
CA TYR A 332 13.69 -9.25 -5.34
C TYR A 332 12.85 -10.51 -5.59
N PRO A 333 13.49 -11.70 -5.74
CA PRO A 333 12.81 -12.98 -5.77
C PRO A 333 12.33 -13.38 -4.38
N CYS A 334 11.06 -13.83 -4.32
CA CYS A 334 10.37 -14.26 -3.11
C CYS A 334 9.67 -15.60 -3.28
N VAL A 335 9.54 -16.30 -2.17
CA VAL A 335 8.63 -17.42 -1.96
C VAL A 335 7.74 -17.08 -0.79
N GLU A 336 6.43 -17.12 -1.00
CA GLU A 336 5.44 -16.79 0.02
C GLU A 336 4.57 -18.02 0.33
N SER A 337 4.24 -18.19 1.61
CA SER A 337 3.29 -19.19 2.13
C SER A 337 3.51 -20.63 1.68
N TYR A 338 4.76 -21.02 1.41
CA TYR A 338 5.08 -22.34 0.92
C TYR A 338 5.01 -23.41 2.03
N ASN A 339 4.10 -24.34 1.89
CA ASN A 339 4.01 -25.52 2.78
C ASN A 339 3.84 -26.85 2.03
N GLY A 340 3.59 -26.83 0.73
CA GLY A 340 3.41 -28.02 -0.12
C GLY A 340 2.14 -28.83 0.17
N LYS A 341 1.17 -28.31 0.93
CA LYS A 341 -0.01 -29.03 1.39
C LYS A 341 -1.28 -28.26 1.10
N ALA A 342 -2.38 -29.01 0.94
CA ALA A 342 -3.71 -28.43 0.93
C ALA A 342 -4.09 -27.87 2.31
N GLN A 343 -4.80 -26.78 2.32
CA GLN A 343 -5.45 -26.23 3.51
C GLN A 343 -6.85 -25.72 3.14
N THR A 344 -7.70 -25.52 4.14
CA THR A 344 -9.12 -25.24 3.90
C THR A 344 -9.45 -23.77 3.73
N TYR A 345 -8.52 -22.88 4.01
CA TYR A 345 -8.69 -21.45 3.85
C TYR A 345 -7.40 -20.86 3.27
N ASN A 346 -7.57 -19.98 2.32
CA ASN A 346 -6.52 -19.27 1.61
C ASN A 346 -5.26 -20.13 1.33
N ASN A 347 -5.47 -21.27 0.70
CA ASN A 347 -4.45 -22.28 0.40
C ASN A 347 -3.54 -21.82 -0.74
N LEU A 348 -2.97 -20.65 -0.62
CA LEU A 348 -2.11 -20.06 -1.65
C LEU A 348 -0.66 -20.44 -1.40
N GLN A 349 0.07 -20.71 -2.48
CA GLN A 349 1.52 -20.87 -2.48
C GLN A 349 2.07 -20.09 -3.66
N GLU A 350 3.06 -19.26 -3.41
CA GLU A 350 3.41 -18.20 -4.29
C GLU A 350 4.92 -18.09 -4.53
N PHE A 351 5.27 -17.74 -5.76
CA PHE A 351 6.64 -17.48 -6.22
C PHE A 351 6.59 -16.17 -7.01
N VAL A 352 7.37 -15.21 -6.57
CA VAL A 352 7.37 -13.84 -7.09
C VAL A 352 8.78 -13.45 -7.51
N LEU A 353 8.89 -12.69 -8.58
CA LEU A 353 10.12 -12.02 -8.97
C LEU A 353 9.78 -10.56 -9.27
N THR A 354 10.31 -9.65 -8.47
CA THR A 354 10.23 -8.23 -8.72
C THR A 354 11.56 -7.71 -9.26
N TRP A 355 11.49 -6.89 -10.31
CA TRP A 355 12.60 -6.15 -10.87
C TRP A 355 12.27 -4.67 -10.92
N GLY A 356 13.17 -3.84 -10.37
CA GLY A 356 13.10 -2.39 -10.45
C GLY A 356 14.27 -1.82 -11.23
N HIS A 357 14.02 -0.77 -12.04
CA HIS A 357 15.06 -0.04 -12.73
C HIS A 357 14.77 1.46 -12.75
N ARG A 358 15.75 2.25 -12.36
CA ARG A 358 15.73 3.71 -12.41
C ARG A 358 16.52 4.21 -13.61
N PHE A 359 15.82 4.73 -14.62
CA PHE A 359 16.41 5.31 -15.82
C PHE A 359 17.04 6.67 -15.56
N SER A 360 16.46 7.43 -14.64
CA SER A 360 16.92 8.75 -14.21
C SER A 360 16.35 9.07 -12.82
N GLU A 361 16.69 10.22 -12.27
CA GLU A 361 16.10 10.70 -11.00
C GLU A 361 14.57 10.82 -11.05
N ARG A 362 13.99 10.98 -12.24
CA ARG A 362 12.55 11.22 -12.44
C ARG A 362 11.80 10.08 -13.10
N VAL A 363 12.49 9.05 -13.58
CA VAL A 363 11.86 7.98 -14.36
C VAL A 363 12.32 6.62 -13.85
N HIS A 364 11.38 5.80 -13.44
CA HIS A 364 11.66 4.43 -13.03
C HIS A 364 10.55 3.46 -13.44
N THR A 365 10.87 2.19 -13.46
CA THR A 365 9.95 1.08 -13.71
C THR A 365 10.06 0.04 -12.61
N LEU A 366 8.93 -0.59 -12.30
CA LEU A 366 8.84 -1.77 -11.45
C LEU A 366 8.07 -2.84 -12.22
N THR A 367 8.61 -4.03 -12.30
CA THR A 367 7.97 -5.17 -12.96
C THR A 367 7.94 -6.34 -11.98
N GLU A 368 6.78 -6.96 -11.87
CA GLU A 368 6.59 -8.10 -10.99
C GLU A 368 5.91 -9.24 -11.73
N ALA A 369 6.47 -10.45 -11.58
CA ALA A 369 5.97 -11.65 -12.19
C ALA A 369 5.64 -12.68 -11.11
N TYR A 370 4.43 -13.22 -11.17
CA TYR A 370 3.92 -14.21 -10.24
C TYR A 370 3.72 -15.57 -10.86
N ARG A 371 3.95 -16.59 -10.06
CA ARG A 371 3.38 -17.91 -10.21
C ARG A 371 2.83 -18.36 -8.86
N LEU A 372 1.54 -18.40 -8.74
CA LEU A 372 0.86 -18.85 -7.53
C LEU A 372 -0.05 -20.06 -7.83
N TYR A 373 -0.34 -20.87 -6.84
CA TYR A 373 -1.28 -21.98 -6.98
C TYR A 373 -1.90 -22.35 -5.62
N VAL A 374 -3.10 -22.92 -5.69
CA VAL A 374 -3.76 -23.63 -4.57
C VAL A 374 -3.73 -25.12 -4.81
N ILE A 375 -3.84 -25.91 -3.73
CA ILE A 375 -3.84 -27.37 -3.78
C ILE A 375 -5.19 -27.89 -3.32
N ASP A 376 -5.82 -28.75 -4.14
CA ASP A 376 -7.09 -29.44 -3.82
C ASP A 376 -8.19 -28.47 -3.32
N GLN A 377 -8.34 -27.33 -3.97
CA GLN A 377 -9.35 -26.33 -3.59
C GLN A 377 -10.76 -26.90 -3.86
N PRO A 378 -11.69 -26.84 -2.88
CA PRO A 378 -13.07 -27.24 -3.08
C PRO A 378 -13.73 -26.55 -4.27
N GLY A 379 -14.40 -27.32 -5.13
CA GLY A 379 -15.05 -26.80 -6.33
C GLY A 379 -14.17 -26.75 -7.58
N LEU A 380 -12.88 -27.05 -7.47
CA LEU A 380 -11.94 -27.17 -8.59
C LEU A 380 -11.51 -28.64 -8.79
N PRO A 381 -10.96 -29.01 -9.97
CA PRO A 381 -10.36 -30.32 -10.18
C PRO A 381 -9.25 -30.61 -9.16
N PRO A 382 -9.10 -31.88 -8.69
CA PRO A 382 -8.03 -32.24 -7.77
C PRO A 382 -6.63 -31.90 -8.32
N GLY A 383 -5.73 -31.54 -7.41
CA GLY A 383 -4.36 -31.18 -7.72
C GLY A 383 -4.10 -29.69 -7.58
N ARG A 384 -3.17 -29.19 -8.35
CA ARG A 384 -2.77 -27.77 -8.32
C ARG A 384 -3.57 -26.95 -9.32
N ALA A 385 -4.22 -25.89 -8.84
CA ALA A 385 -4.87 -24.89 -9.67
C ALA A 385 -3.97 -23.65 -9.76
N PRO A 386 -3.24 -23.42 -10.87
CA PRO A 386 -2.29 -22.31 -10.98
C PRO A 386 -2.96 -21.04 -11.48
N ALA A 387 -2.41 -19.90 -11.03
CA ALA A 387 -2.54 -18.62 -11.68
C ALA A 387 -1.14 -18.00 -11.84
N TYR A 388 -0.96 -17.16 -12.85
CA TYR A 388 0.30 -16.50 -13.13
C TYR A 388 0.10 -15.26 -13.99
N GLY A 389 1.03 -14.34 -13.90
CA GLY A 389 0.98 -13.13 -14.69
C GLY A 389 2.17 -12.22 -14.47
N VAL A 390 2.06 -11.04 -15.01
CA VAL A 390 3.03 -9.99 -14.90
C VAL A 390 2.32 -8.64 -14.82
N VAL A 391 2.81 -7.79 -13.93
CA VAL A 391 2.44 -6.38 -13.83
C VAL A 391 3.67 -5.52 -14.01
N ASN A 392 3.53 -4.40 -14.70
CA ASN A 392 4.57 -3.40 -14.86
C ASN A 392 4.03 -2.03 -14.51
N TYR A 393 4.80 -1.28 -13.72
CA TYR A 393 4.63 0.15 -13.48
C TYR A 393 5.70 0.93 -14.19
N PHE A 394 5.31 1.99 -14.87
CA PHE A 394 6.21 3.00 -15.42
C PHE A 394 5.84 4.36 -14.84
N ASN A 395 6.76 4.93 -14.07
CA ASN A 395 6.51 6.12 -13.26
C ASN A 395 7.38 7.27 -13.76
N VAL A 396 6.77 8.45 -13.88
CA VAL A 396 7.42 9.68 -14.35
C VAL A 396 7.09 10.81 -13.40
N GLU A 397 8.09 11.32 -12.68
CA GLU A 397 7.99 12.55 -11.92
C GLU A 397 7.99 13.75 -12.88
N LEU A 398 6.90 14.48 -12.93
CA LEU A 398 6.80 15.71 -13.71
C LEU A 398 7.49 16.88 -12.99
N ASN A 399 7.29 16.95 -11.69
CA ASN A 399 7.89 17.90 -10.75
C ASN A 399 7.67 17.37 -9.32
N PRO A 400 8.25 17.97 -8.26
CA PRO A 400 8.16 17.46 -6.90
C PRO A 400 6.74 17.27 -6.34
N ALA A 401 5.73 17.89 -6.95
CA ALA A 401 4.32 17.76 -6.52
C ALA A 401 3.49 16.88 -7.45
N ASN A 402 4.03 16.32 -8.54
CA ASN A 402 3.25 15.61 -9.53
C ASN A 402 4.00 14.43 -10.13
N MET A 403 3.38 13.25 -10.11
CA MET A 403 3.87 12.03 -10.75
C MET A 403 2.79 11.38 -11.60
N ILE A 404 3.14 10.95 -12.81
CA ILE A 404 2.30 10.11 -13.65
C ILE A 404 2.76 8.67 -13.49
N SER A 405 1.81 7.77 -13.25
CA SER A 405 2.03 6.33 -13.21
C SER A 405 1.18 5.63 -14.25
N VAL A 406 1.81 4.73 -15.01
CA VAL A 406 1.15 3.84 -15.96
C VAL A 406 1.37 2.42 -15.50
N ARG A 407 0.30 1.65 -15.34
CA ARG A 407 0.33 0.22 -15.01
C ARG A 407 -0.25 -0.59 -16.15
N ASN A 408 0.49 -1.61 -16.57
CA ASN A 408 0.05 -2.60 -17.54
C ASN A 408 0.16 -3.98 -16.91
N GLU A 409 -0.83 -4.82 -17.10
CA GLU A 409 -0.79 -6.18 -16.57
C GLU A 409 -1.39 -7.21 -17.52
N TRP A 410 -0.88 -8.42 -17.38
CA TRP A 410 -1.42 -9.63 -18.00
C TRP A 410 -1.47 -10.73 -16.93
N VAL A 411 -2.64 -11.36 -16.79
CA VAL A 411 -2.87 -12.41 -15.80
C VAL A 411 -3.61 -13.56 -16.44
N LYS A 412 -3.28 -14.79 -16.05
CA LYS A 412 -4.05 -15.99 -16.34
C LYS A 412 -4.41 -16.72 -15.06
N ASP A 413 -5.69 -16.72 -14.73
CA ASP A 413 -6.26 -17.62 -13.73
C ASP A 413 -6.72 -18.89 -14.46
N ALA A 414 -5.90 -19.95 -14.40
CA ALA A 414 -6.09 -21.11 -15.27
C ALA A 414 -7.36 -21.93 -14.99
N GLN A 415 -7.86 -21.87 -13.76
CA GLN A 415 -9.04 -22.64 -13.32
C GLN A 415 -10.07 -21.77 -12.60
N GLY A 416 -9.89 -20.46 -12.54
CA GLY A 416 -10.76 -19.55 -11.81
C GLY A 416 -10.59 -19.67 -10.29
N GLN A 417 -9.40 -20.03 -9.83
CA GLN A 417 -9.14 -20.33 -8.42
C GLN A 417 -9.34 -19.13 -7.48
N ARG A 418 -9.11 -17.93 -7.98
CA ARG A 418 -9.23 -16.68 -7.21
C ARG A 418 -10.33 -15.78 -7.77
N THR A 419 -10.37 -15.61 -9.11
CA THR A 419 -11.34 -14.74 -9.76
C THR A 419 -12.71 -15.39 -9.98
N GLY A 420 -12.82 -16.71 -9.82
CA GLY A 420 -14.01 -17.48 -10.17
C GLY A 420 -14.19 -17.73 -11.66
N PHE A 421 -13.31 -17.21 -12.53
CA PHE A 421 -13.38 -17.33 -13.98
C PHE A 421 -12.05 -17.82 -14.57
N ALA A 422 -12.07 -18.98 -15.22
CA ALA A 422 -10.90 -19.55 -15.88
C ALA A 422 -10.60 -18.80 -17.19
N THR A 423 -9.93 -17.65 -17.10
CA THR A 423 -9.68 -16.77 -18.24
C THR A 423 -8.34 -16.04 -18.13
N ARG A 424 -7.96 -15.40 -19.23
CA ARG A 424 -6.85 -14.44 -19.28
C ARG A 424 -7.41 -13.03 -19.12
N TYR A 425 -6.67 -12.20 -18.41
CA TYR A 425 -6.98 -10.79 -18.19
C TYR A 425 -5.88 -9.91 -18.72
N THR A 426 -6.23 -8.73 -19.17
CA THR A 426 -5.34 -7.59 -19.34
C THR A 426 -5.95 -6.37 -18.69
N SER A 427 -5.12 -5.53 -18.12
CA SER A 427 -5.53 -4.25 -17.54
C SER A 427 -4.50 -3.19 -17.87
N ASP A 428 -4.97 -2.02 -18.26
CA ASP A 428 -4.19 -0.83 -18.53
C ASP A 428 -4.72 0.31 -17.66
N THR A 429 -3.84 0.93 -16.89
CA THR A 429 -4.19 1.99 -15.94
C THR A 429 -3.25 3.17 -16.13
N ILE A 430 -3.77 4.37 -16.03
CA ILE A 430 -2.99 5.60 -15.93
C ILE A 430 -3.56 6.47 -14.82
N GLY A 431 -2.71 6.98 -13.97
CA GLY A 431 -3.05 7.89 -12.89
C GLY A 431 -2.05 9.02 -12.72
N LEU A 432 -2.51 10.06 -12.03
CA LEU A 432 -1.68 11.16 -11.57
C LEU A 432 -1.72 11.17 -10.04
N THR A 433 -0.57 11.22 -9.41
CA THR A 433 -0.45 11.56 -7.99
C THR A 433 -0.08 13.03 -7.89
N HIS A 434 -0.89 13.81 -7.17
CA HIS A 434 -0.67 15.23 -6.91
C HIS A 434 -0.59 15.50 -5.41
N TRP A 435 0.60 15.87 -4.91
CA TRP A 435 0.80 16.31 -3.53
C TRP A 435 0.50 17.79 -3.41
N VAL A 436 -0.62 18.14 -2.75
CA VAL A 436 -0.99 19.52 -2.42
C VAL A 436 -0.09 20.04 -1.29
N SER A 437 0.23 19.15 -0.36
CA SER A 437 1.18 19.32 0.75
C SER A 437 1.74 17.95 1.13
N GLN A 438 2.61 17.88 2.12
CA GLN A 438 3.03 16.58 2.67
C GLN A 438 1.87 15.79 3.30
N ASP A 439 0.79 16.47 3.70
CA ASP A 439 -0.35 15.84 4.37
C ASP A 439 -1.49 15.50 3.41
N LEU A 440 -1.54 16.11 2.22
CA LEU A 440 -2.69 16.01 1.33
C LEU A 440 -2.28 15.57 -0.08
N GLU A 441 -2.79 14.43 -0.47
CA GLU A 441 -2.57 13.81 -1.78
C GLU A 441 -3.89 13.60 -2.52
N LEU A 442 -3.88 13.82 -3.85
CA LEU A 442 -5.01 13.66 -4.76
C LEU A 442 -4.61 12.72 -5.90
N ARG A 443 -5.41 11.66 -6.17
CA ARG A 443 -5.09 10.66 -7.21
C ARG A 443 -6.28 10.40 -8.15
N PRO A 444 -6.40 11.12 -9.26
CA PRO A 444 -7.25 10.73 -10.38
C PRO A 444 -6.65 9.55 -11.16
N GLU A 445 -7.49 8.56 -11.51
CA GLU A 445 -7.10 7.34 -12.20
C GLU A 445 -8.10 6.96 -13.29
N LEU A 446 -7.61 6.44 -14.41
CA LEU A 446 -8.39 5.80 -15.47
C LEU A 446 -7.87 4.40 -15.69
N ARG A 447 -8.78 3.42 -15.70
CA ARG A 447 -8.47 2.02 -15.90
C ARG A 447 -9.38 1.38 -16.95
N TYR A 448 -8.77 0.55 -17.80
CA TYR A 448 -9.48 -0.30 -18.75
C TYR A 448 -9.03 -1.75 -18.57
N GLU A 449 -10.00 -2.67 -18.51
CA GLU A 449 -9.75 -4.08 -18.26
C GLU A 449 -10.50 -4.95 -19.26
N ARG A 450 -9.90 -6.11 -19.59
CA ARG A 450 -10.51 -7.07 -20.49
C ARG A 450 -10.21 -8.51 -20.06
N SER A 451 -11.23 -9.38 -20.12
CA SER A 451 -11.11 -10.82 -20.08
C SER A 451 -11.24 -11.39 -21.51
N TRP A 452 -10.39 -12.38 -21.84
CA TRP A 452 -10.21 -12.81 -23.22
C TRP A 452 -10.95 -14.09 -23.59
N ASP A 453 -11.15 -14.99 -22.64
CA ASP A 453 -11.70 -16.32 -22.92
C ASP A 453 -13.16 -16.44 -22.48
N LEU A 454 -13.56 -15.69 -21.47
CA LEU A 454 -14.91 -15.67 -20.88
C LEU A 454 -15.35 -14.24 -20.58
N ASN A 455 -16.65 -14.04 -20.37
CA ASN A 455 -17.15 -12.83 -19.72
C ASN A 455 -16.87 -12.96 -18.21
N ALA A 456 -15.97 -12.13 -17.66
CA ALA A 456 -15.56 -12.21 -16.27
C ALA A 456 -15.86 -10.95 -15.47
N TYR A 457 -16.34 -9.89 -16.11
CA TYR A 457 -16.72 -8.62 -15.48
C TYR A 457 -18.22 -8.51 -15.28
N ASP A 458 -18.63 -7.64 -14.35
CA ASP A 458 -20.02 -7.35 -14.00
C ASP A 458 -20.80 -8.64 -13.67
N GLY A 459 -20.17 -9.55 -12.88
CA GLY A 459 -20.76 -10.84 -12.51
C GLY A 459 -20.89 -11.81 -13.69
N GLY A 460 -19.95 -11.83 -14.60
CA GLY A 460 -19.93 -12.75 -15.75
C GLY A 460 -20.75 -12.26 -16.96
N ARG A 461 -21.20 -11.01 -16.95
CA ARG A 461 -22.02 -10.45 -18.05
C ARG A 461 -21.23 -9.74 -19.14
N LYS A 462 -20.01 -9.29 -18.81
CA LYS A 462 -19.14 -8.50 -19.70
C LYS A 462 -17.75 -9.09 -19.79
N ASN A 463 -17.12 -8.87 -20.92
CA ASN A 463 -15.72 -9.24 -21.12
C ASN A 463 -14.76 -8.06 -21.01
N HIS A 464 -15.25 -6.88 -20.65
CA HIS A 464 -14.44 -5.70 -20.38
C HIS A 464 -15.18 -4.72 -19.46
N GLN A 465 -14.40 -3.89 -18.79
CA GLN A 465 -14.90 -2.72 -18.07
C GLN A 465 -13.93 -1.54 -18.22
N ALA A 466 -14.45 -0.35 -17.99
CA ALA A 466 -13.68 0.88 -17.87
C ALA A 466 -14.15 1.59 -16.61
N THR A 467 -13.18 2.07 -15.82
CA THR A 467 -13.41 2.82 -14.59
C THR A 467 -12.63 4.13 -14.60
N ALA A 468 -13.27 5.17 -14.09
CA ALA A 468 -12.62 6.44 -13.76
C ALA A 468 -12.73 6.60 -12.24
N LEU A 469 -11.62 6.84 -11.58
CA LEU A 469 -11.53 6.84 -10.14
C LEU A 469 -10.83 8.10 -9.64
N PHE A 470 -11.09 8.43 -8.40
CA PHE A 470 -10.44 9.52 -7.71
C PHE A 470 -10.44 9.24 -6.21
N ASP A 471 -9.31 9.46 -5.57
CA ASP A 471 -9.24 9.46 -4.12
C ASP A 471 -8.48 10.67 -3.56
N VAL A 472 -8.62 10.82 -2.26
CA VAL A 472 -7.93 11.81 -1.44
C VAL A 472 -7.28 11.08 -0.29
N ILE A 473 -6.02 11.34 -0.01
CA ILE A 473 -5.34 10.88 1.19
C ILE A 473 -5.01 12.11 2.03
N LEU A 474 -5.49 12.15 3.25
CA LEU A 474 -5.19 13.20 4.22
C LEU A 474 -4.56 12.57 5.46
N HIS A 475 -3.29 12.86 5.68
CA HIS A 475 -2.58 12.49 6.91
C HIS A 475 -2.95 13.40 8.08
N TYR A 476 -2.94 12.86 9.29
CA TYR A 476 -3.25 13.60 10.52
C TYR A 476 -2.30 13.28 11.65
#